data_e326abe320364914d55788d5c3a5649e
#
_entry.id   e326abe320364914d55788d5c3a5649e
#
_cell.length_a   1.000
_cell.length_b   1.000
_cell.length_c   1.000
_cell.angle_alpha   90.00
_cell.angle_beta   90.00
_cell.angle_gamma   90.00
#
_symmetry.space_group_name_H-M   'P 1'
#
loop_
_entity.id
_entity.type
_entity.pdbx_description
1 polymer ?
#
loop_
_entity_poly.entity_id
_entity_poly.type
_entity_poly.pdbx_seq_one_letter_code
_entity_poly.pdbx_strand_id
1 'polypeptide(L)'
;VYYNNFGDNTEITLPGGVESMEELEKIIESALENFFGTPLFYFSPSDRTYSVLLHCSEEEGTDLILKINNCILRLHDYLLDTYDIWLFAGIGRNTDSLMNVWECYQQASEAVSYTTKNYIFFPYEFIKKDSNVFYYPPEISTKLIHFISTGNTPQVLELFNLIHQENIEERTLPVNLLKYLLSDIRNTLLKARFALPQDADPEAIKVLDERFNEHLTFKLCEDLALSLCNLFGNKEDDNTLSATIEKYIKENYKDPSLGLNKISDEFQISES
;
A
#
# COMPACT_ATOMS: atom_id res chain seq x y z
N VAL A 1 -0.90 20.45 -8.63
CA VAL A 1 -0.62 19.49 -9.71
C VAL A 1 0.82 19.02 -9.58
N TYR A 2 1.02 17.73 -9.49
CA TYR A 2 2.34 17.10 -9.38
C TYR A 2 2.49 16.11 -10.53
N TYR A 3 3.55 16.20 -11.30
CA TYR A 3 3.87 15.22 -12.34
C TYR A 3 5.18 14.52 -12.01
N ASN A 4 5.20 13.21 -12.14
CA ASN A 4 6.35 12.38 -11.85
C ASN A 4 6.55 11.36 -12.97
N ASN A 5 7.76 11.34 -13.53
CA ASN A 5 8.18 10.25 -14.40
C ASN A 5 8.62 9.08 -13.49
N PHE A 6 7.91 7.96 -13.50
CA PHE A 6 8.21 6.76 -12.69
C PHE A 6 9.42 5.98 -13.23
N GLY A 7 10.50 6.67 -13.57
CA GLY A 7 11.80 6.06 -13.81
C GLY A 7 12.72 6.39 -12.63
N ASP A 8 13.23 5.38 -11.96
CA ASP A 8 14.34 5.49 -11.04
C ASP A 8 15.51 6.12 -11.78
N ASN A 9 15.67 7.45 -11.74
CA ASN A 9 17.00 8.07 -11.80
C ASN A 9 16.90 9.59 -11.82
N THR A 10 17.86 10.17 -11.22
CA THR A 10 18.21 11.56 -10.95
C THR A 10 18.49 12.42 -12.18
N GLU A 11 18.35 11.95 -13.40
CA GLU A 11 18.39 12.75 -14.63
C GLU A 11 16.98 12.88 -15.21
N ILE A 12 16.52 14.15 -15.29
CA ILE A 12 15.26 14.52 -15.94
C ILE A 12 15.46 14.35 -17.46
N THR A 13 15.21 13.14 -17.95
CA THR A 13 14.98 12.96 -19.39
C THR A 13 13.53 13.36 -19.65
N LEU A 14 13.33 14.53 -20.23
CA LEU A 14 12.03 14.91 -20.78
C LEU A 14 11.64 13.86 -21.84
N PRO A 15 10.39 13.35 -21.80
CA PRO A 15 9.92 12.39 -22.80
C PRO A 15 10.00 12.99 -24.20
N GLY A 16 10.17 12.14 -25.22
CA GLY A 16 10.32 12.60 -26.59
C GLY A 16 9.14 13.46 -27.04
N GLY A 17 9.41 14.74 -27.37
CA GLY A 17 8.42 15.69 -27.85
C GLY A 17 8.21 16.94 -26.98
N VAL A 18 8.70 16.95 -25.73
CA VAL A 18 8.72 18.16 -24.89
C VAL A 18 10.17 18.65 -24.79
N GLU A 19 10.43 19.84 -25.33
CA GLU A 19 11.80 20.39 -25.35
C GLU A 19 12.21 21.03 -24.02
N SER A 20 11.24 21.45 -23.19
CA SER A 20 11.50 22.08 -21.89
C SER A 20 10.34 21.94 -20.92
N MET A 21 10.61 22.13 -19.62
CA MET A 21 9.59 22.18 -18.57
C MET A 21 8.62 23.37 -18.79
N GLU A 22 9.11 24.50 -19.32
CA GLU A 22 8.28 25.67 -19.66
C GLU A 22 7.25 25.34 -20.75
N GLU A 23 7.57 24.47 -21.68
CA GLU A 23 6.62 24.02 -22.71
C GLU A 23 5.52 23.16 -22.09
N LEU A 24 5.87 22.24 -21.18
CA LEU A 24 4.91 21.42 -20.46
C LEU A 24 3.97 22.28 -19.61
N GLU A 25 4.51 23.28 -18.89
CA GLU A 25 3.73 24.23 -18.10
C GLU A 25 2.72 24.98 -18.99
N LYS A 26 3.14 25.46 -20.17
CA LYS A 26 2.23 26.12 -21.13
C LYS A 26 1.13 25.19 -21.66
N ILE A 27 1.43 23.92 -21.86
CA ILE A 27 0.43 22.92 -22.27
C ILE A 27 -0.61 22.77 -21.15
N ILE A 28 -0.17 22.62 -19.91
CA ILE A 28 -1.04 22.51 -18.73
C ILE A 28 -1.89 23.78 -18.56
N GLU A 29 -1.27 24.96 -18.60
CA GLU A 29 -1.96 26.25 -18.50
C GLU A 29 -3.05 26.38 -19.57
N SER A 30 -2.68 26.19 -20.83
CA SER A 30 -3.61 26.33 -21.95
C SER A 30 -4.78 25.34 -21.85
N ALA A 31 -4.52 24.11 -21.38
CA ALA A 31 -5.56 23.10 -21.21
C ALA A 31 -6.54 23.50 -20.08
N LEU A 32 -6.01 23.97 -18.95
CA LEU A 32 -6.82 24.41 -17.81
C LEU A 32 -7.64 25.68 -18.14
N GLU A 33 -7.03 26.68 -18.76
CA GLU A 33 -7.72 27.92 -19.15
C GLU A 33 -8.83 27.65 -20.19
N ASN A 34 -8.55 26.79 -21.17
CA ASN A 34 -9.57 26.40 -22.15
C ASN A 34 -10.73 25.64 -21.51
N PHE A 35 -10.44 24.83 -20.48
CA PHE A 35 -11.48 24.03 -19.79
C PHE A 35 -12.35 24.89 -18.88
N PHE A 36 -11.75 25.81 -18.11
CA PHE A 36 -12.47 26.65 -17.15
C PHE A 36 -12.97 27.97 -17.77
N GLY A 37 -12.43 28.37 -18.91
CA GLY A 37 -12.86 29.58 -19.62
C GLY A 37 -12.53 30.91 -18.92
N THR A 38 -11.66 30.87 -17.90
CA THR A 38 -11.25 32.01 -17.10
C THR A 38 -9.74 32.02 -16.92
N PRO A 39 -9.11 33.22 -16.83
CA PRO A 39 -7.71 33.33 -16.45
C PRO A 39 -7.48 32.72 -15.07
N LEU A 40 -6.43 31.95 -14.91
CA LEU A 40 -6.06 31.28 -13.68
C LEU A 40 -4.75 31.86 -13.16
N PHE A 41 -4.53 31.77 -11.84
CA PHE A 41 -3.27 32.13 -11.23
C PHE A 41 -2.43 30.88 -11.03
N TYR A 42 -1.19 30.92 -11.52
CA TYR A 42 -0.27 29.80 -11.52
C TYR A 42 1.00 30.16 -10.76
N PHE A 43 1.59 29.18 -10.08
CA PHE A 43 2.96 29.27 -9.60
C PHE A 43 3.58 27.87 -9.54
N SER A 44 4.89 27.79 -9.82
CA SER A 44 5.66 26.56 -9.78
C SER A 44 6.60 26.58 -8.58
N PRO A 45 6.26 25.93 -7.45
CA PRO A 45 7.10 25.92 -6.27
C PRO A 45 8.34 25.03 -6.40
N SER A 46 8.36 24.14 -7.37
CA SER A 46 9.50 23.27 -7.71
C SER A 46 9.37 22.74 -9.15
N ASP A 47 10.44 22.21 -9.70
CA ASP A 47 10.55 21.73 -11.10
C ASP A 47 9.50 20.68 -11.51
N ARG A 48 8.82 20.06 -10.56
CA ARG A 48 7.82 19.02 -10.81
C ARG A 48 6.45 19.30 -10.20
N THR A 49 6.27 20.51 -9.67
CA THR A 49 5.03 20.87 -8.99
C THR A 49 4.47 22.13 -9.60
N TYR A 50 3.23 22.05 -10.03
CA TYR A 50 2.51 23.16 -10.62
C TYR A 50 1.26 23.43 -9.78
N SER A 51 1.10 24.65 -9.31
CA SER A 51 0.00 25.05 -8.43
C SER A 51 -0.90 26.03 -9.13
N VAL A 52 -2.20 25.81 -9.00
CA VAL A 52 -3.25 26.58 -9.67
C VAL A 52 -4.23 27.10 -8.63
N LEU A 53 -4.48 28.39 -8.62
CA LEU A 53 -5.54 29.00 -7.84
C LEU A 53 -6.75 29.24 -8.74
N LEU A 54 -7.84 28.54 -8.44
CA LEU A 54 -9.12 28.66 -9.12
C LEU A 54 -10.03 29.61 -8.36
N HIS A 55 -10.62 30.58 -9.05
CA HIS A 55 -11.74 31.34 -8.50
C HIS A 55 -13.04 30.60 -8.81
N CYS A 56 -13.85 30.36 -7.78
CA CYS A 56 -15.18 29.72 -7.90
C CYS A 56 -16.25 30.60 -7.26
N SER A 57 -17.47 30.52 -7.78
CA SER A 57 -18.64 31.10 -7.12
C SER A 57 -19.18 30.16 -6.04
N GLU A 58 -19.89 30.68 -5.03
CA GLU A 58 -20.50 29.87 -3.96
C GLU A 58 -21.51 28.84 -4.48
N GLU A 59 -22.08 29.05 -5.66
CA GLU A 59 -23.07 28.15 -6.27
C GLU A 59 -22.47 26.89 -6.91
N GLU A 60 -21.15 26.86 -7.16
CA GLU A 60 -20.51 25.76 -7.89
C GLU A 60 -20.13 24.55 -7.03
N GLY A 61 -20.05 24.66 -5.73
CA GLY A 61 -19.93 23.60 -4.72
C GLY A 61 -19.35 22.24 -5.18
N THR A 62 -20.13 21.19 -5.01
CA THR A 62 -19.77 19.79 -5.40
C THR A 62 -19.55 19.61 -6.90
N ASP A 63 -20.20 20.40 -7.75
CA ASP A 63 -20.02 20.35 -9.21
C ASP A 63 -18.62 20.78 -9.63
N LEU A 64 -18.00 21.69 -8.87
CA LEU A 64 -16.65 22.15 -9.15
C LEU A 64 -15.61 21.04 -8.99
N ILE A 65 -15.70 20.24 -7.92
CA ILE A 65 -14.78 19.10 -7.70
C ILE A 65 -14.90 18.09 -8.84
N LEU A 66 -16.12 17.80 -9.29
CA LEU A 66 -16.35 16.91 -10.43
C LEU A 66 -15.79 17.50 -11.73
N LYS A 67 -15.97 18.81 -11.95
CA LYS A 67 -15.38 19.52 -13.12
C LYS A 67 -13.87 19.46 -13.09
N ILE A 68 -13.24 19.73 -11.93
CA ILE A 68 -11.79 19.65 -11.77
C ILE A 68 -11.31 18.22 -12.04
N ASN A 69 -11.94 17.22 -11.44
CA ASN A 69 -11.59 15.81 -11.65
C ASN A 69 -11.65 15.44 -13.14
N ASN A 70 -12.72 15.80 -13.85
CA ASN A 70 -12.84 15.54 -15.28
C ASN A 70 -11.78 16.26 -16.12
N CYS A 71 -11.39 17.48 -15.74
CA CYS A 71 -10.31 18.22 -16.39
C CYS A 71 -8.97 17.51 -16.20
N ILE A 72 -8.66 17.12 -14.96
CA ILE A 72 -7.41 16.44 -14.60
C ILE A 72 -7.31 15.08 -15.29
N LEU A 73 -8.40 14.30 -15.34
CA LEU A 73 -8.43 13.02 -16.06
C LEU A 73 -8.09 13.19 -17.54
N ARG A 74 -8.75 14.12 -18.22
CA ARG A 74 -8.48 14.39 -19.65
C ARG A 74 -7.05 14.87 -19.91
N LEU A 75 -6.55 15.74 -19.05
CA LEU A 75 -5.19 16.25 -19.15
C LEU A 75 -4.17 15.15 -18.87
N HIS A 76 -4.44 14.29 -17.88
CA HIS A 76 -3.62 13.12 -17.58
C HIS A 76 -3.54 12.18 -18.78
N ASP A 77 -4.68 11.79 -19.35
CA ASP A 77 -4.74 10.89 -20.51
C ASP A 77 -3.97 11.48 -21.70
N TYR A 78 -4.15 12.78 -21.96
CA TYR A 78 -3.42 13.47 -23.03
C TYR A 78 -1.91 13.48 -22.79
N LEU A 79 -1.45 13.80 -21.57
CA LEU A 79 -0.03 13.83 -21.22
C LEU A 79 0.60 12.44 -21.22
N LEU A 80 -0.14 11.43 -20.76
CA LEU A 80 0.31 10.05 -20.77
C LEU A 80 0.44 9.50 -22.19
N ASP A 81 -0.59 9.68 -23.02
CA ASP A 81 -0.61 9.15 -24.39
C ASP A 81 0.39 9.86 -25.32
N THR A 82 0.61 11.17 -25.11
CA THR A 82 1.43 11.97 -26.01
C THR A 82 2.89 12.02 -25.58
N TYR A 83 3.14 12.07 -24.27
CA TYR A 83 4.45 12.37 -23.70
C TYR A 83 4.95 11.35 -22.68
N ASP A 84 4.20 10.28 -22.39
CA ASP A 84 4.49 9.30 -21.33
C ASP A 84 4.67 9.96 -19.95
N ILE A 85 3.89 11.02 -19.67
CA ILE A 85 3.93 11.79 -18.42
C ILE A 85 2.72 11.46 -17.56
N TRP A 86 2.99 11.02 -16.33
CA TRP A 86 1.97 10.82 -15.30
C TRP A 86 1.67 12.13 -14.57
N LEU A 87 0.42 12.57 -14.65
CA LEU A 87 -0.08 13.73 -13.93
C LEU A 87 -0.84 13.30 -12.68
N PHE A 88 -0.47 13.87 -11.54
CA PHE A 88 -1.18 13.69 -10.26
C PHE A 88 -1.65 15.03 -9.74
N ALA A 89 -2.84 15.08 -9.14
CA ALA A 89 -3.41 16.32 -8.65
C ALA A 89 -4.05 16.18 -7.27
N GLY A 90 -3.79 17.13 -6.40
CA GLY A 90 -4.51 17.32 -5.13
C GLY A 90 -5.25 18.64 -5.13
N ILE A 91 -6.39 18.70 -4.45
CA ILE A 91 -7.15 19.93 -4.25
C ILE A 91 -7.27 20.24 -2.76
N GLY A 92 -6.92 21.48 -2.37
CA GLY A 92 -7.17 22.04 -1.04
C GLY A 92 -8.64 22.44 -0.86
N ARG A 93 -9.00 22.83 0.34
CA ARG A 93 -10.34 23.35 0.65
C ARG A 93 -10.56 24.72 0.04
N ASN A 94 -11.82 25.06 -0.14
CA ASN A 94 -12.22 26.43 -0.54
C ASN A 94 -11.98 27.40 0.59
N THR A 95 -11.67 28.66 0.25
CA THR A 95 -11.57 29.77 1.19
C THR A 95 -12.12 31.05 0.55
N ASP A 96 -12.75 31.87 1.35
CA ASP A 96 -13.19 33.22 1.01
C ASP A 96 -12.15 34.32 1.33
N SER A 97 -11.02 33.90 1.94
CA SER A 97 -9.97 34.80 2.40
C SER A 97 -8.64 34.52 1.70
N LEU A 98 -8.07 35.57 1.09
CA LEU A 98 -6.70 35.50 0.53
C LEU A 98 -5.64 35.17 1.58
N MET A 99 -5.88 35.47 2.85
CA MET A 99 -4.95 35.14 3.94
C MET A 99 -4.81 33.64 4.16
N ASN A 100 -5.82 32.84 3.77
CA ASN A 100 -5.84 31.39 3.95
C ASN A 100 -5.38 30.62 2.70
N VAL A 101 -5.01 31.30 1.62
CA VAL A 101 -4.56 30.64 0.36
C VAL A 101 -3.35 29.75 0.61
N TRP A 102 -2.43 30.16 1.50
CA TRP A 102 -1.30 29.32 1.87
C TRP A 102 -1.70 28.00 2.54
N GLU A 103 -2.69 28.04 3.41
CA GLU A 103 -3.24 26.83 4.03
C GLU A 103 -3.89 25.92 2.98
N CYS A 104 -4.66 26.48 2.05
CA CYS A 104 -5.24 25.73 0.94
C CYS A 104 -4.17 25.06 0.06
N TYR A 105 -3.05 25.77 -0.18
CA TYR A 105 -1.91 25.20 -0.88
C TYR A 105 -1.28 24.03 -0.12
N GLN A 106 -1.06 24.15 1.18
CA GLN A 106 -0.53 23.08 2.01
C GLN A 106 -1.46 21.86 1.99
N GLN A 107 -2.77 22.08 2.09
CA GLN A 107 -3.79 21.04 1.99
C GLN A 107 -3.77 20.34 0.61
N ALA A 108 -3.65 21.10 -0.48
CA ALA A 108 -3.54 20.53 -1.82
C ALA A 108 -2.24 19.72 -1.99
N SER A 109 -1.14 20.20 -1.46
CA SER A 109 0.15 19.51 -1.44
C SER A 109 0.08 18.20 -0.64
N GLU A 110 -0.57 18.19 0.51
CA GLU A 110 -0.81 17.00 1.29
C GLU A 110 -1.69 16.00 0.51
N ALA A 111 -2.76 16.47 -0.12
CA ALA A 111 -3.67 15.65 -0.90
C ALA A 111 -2.98 14.92 -2.06
N VAL A 112 -1.97 15.52 -2.70
CA VAL A 112 -1.17 14.84 -3.73
C VAL A 112 -0.47 13.59 -3.19
N SER A 113 -0.07 13.57 -1.91
CA SER A 113 0.60 12.40 -1.31
C SER A 113 -0.28 11.15 -1.22
N TYR A 114 -1.59 11.30 -1.41
CA TYR A 114 -2.58 10.20 -1.45
C TYR A 114 -2.88 9.71 -2.87
N THR A 115 -2.35 10.37 -3.90
CA THR A 115 -2.57 9.95 -5.29
C THR A 115 -1.76 8.70 -5.63
N THR A 116 -2.32 7.86 -6.49
CA THR A 116 -1.72 6.64 -7.01
C THR A 116 -1.99 6.52 -8.51
N LYS A 117 -1.38 5.54 -9.20
CA LYS A 117 -1.70 5.26 -10.61
C LYS A 117 -3.19 4.98 -10.85
N ASN A 118 -3.92 4.49 -9.85
CA ASN A 118 -5.36 4.22 -9.93
C ASN A 118 -6.21 5.42 -9.51
N TYR A 119 -5.63 6.36 -8.74
CA TYR A 119 -6.31 7.53 -8.18
C TYR A 119 -5.42 8.76 -8.38
N ILE A 120 -5.45 9.31 -9.59
CA ILE A 120 -4.58 10.45 -9.98
C ILE A 120 -5.04 11.80 -9.43
N PHE A 121 -6.23 11.90 -8.86
CA PHE A 121 -6.82 13.08 -8.28
C PHE A 121 -7.31 12.81 -6.87
N PHE A 122 -6.98 13.68 -5.91
CA PHE A 122 -7.41 13.51 -4.52
C PHE A 122 -7.82 14.85 -3.87
N PRO A 123 -9.06 15.01 -3.40
CA PRO A 123 -9.50 16.16 -2.61
C PRO A 123 -9.07 16.03 -1.14
N TYR A 124 -8.54 17.11 -0.56
CA TYR A 124 -8.11 17.15 0.84
C TYR A 124 -9.22 16.83 1.84
N GLU A 125 -10.47 17.15 1.51
CA GLU A 125 -11.63 16.87 2.38
C GLU A 125 -11.86 15.39 2.67
N PHE A 126 -11.32 14.49 1.83
CA PHE A 126 -11.40 13.04 2.03
C PHE A 126 -10.25 12.48 2.87
N ILE A 127 -9.28 13.32 3.27
CA ILE A 127 -8.20 12.88 4.16
C ILE A 127 -8.76 12.68 5.58
N LYS A 128 -8.63 11.47 6.09
CA LYS A 128 -9.03 11.14 7.46
C LYS A 128 -7.96 11.63 8.45
N LYS A 129 -8.38 12.08 9.64
CA LYS A 129 -7.47 12.66 10.66
C LYS A 129 -6.38 11.70 11.16
N ASP A 130 -6.61 10.39 11.12
CA ASP A 130 -5.71 9.35 11.65
C ASP A 130 -4.80 8.74 10.58
N SER A 131 -4.72 9.35 9.39
CA SER A 131 -3.95 8.85 8.25
C SER A 131 -2.43 9.07 8.36
N ASN A 132 -1.93 9.71 9.43
CA ASN A 132 -0.51 10.00 9.61
C ASN A 132 0.30 8.88 10.32
N VAL A 133 -0.36 7.78 10.70
CA VAL A 133 0.28 6.63 11.35
C VAL A 133 -0.32 5.35 10.79
N PHE A 134 0.55 4.44 10.33
CA PHE A 134 0.09 3.13 9.90
C PHE A 134 -0.04 2.15 11.10
N TYR A 135 -0.95 1.20 10.95
CA TYR A 135 -1.19 0.16 11.95
C TYR A 135 -0.39 -1.10 11.63
N TYR A 136 0.71 -1.28 12.33
CA TYR A 136 1.52 -2.50 12.30
C TYR A 136 2.26 -2.68 13.62
N PRO A 137 1.54 -2.96 14.72
CA PRO A 137 2.17 -3.11 16.02
C PRO A 137 3.04 -4.38 16.10
N PRO A 138 4.04 -4.43 17.00
CA PRO A 138 4.96 -5.56 17.16
C PRO A 138 4.26 -6.92 17.34
N GLU A 139 3.08 -6.91 17.95
CA GLU A 139 2.27 -8.12 18.18
C GLU A 139 1.82 -8.76 16.85
N ILE A 140 1.46 -7.91 15.86
CA ILE A 140 1.08 -8.38 14.52
C ILE A 140 2.28 -9.03 13.83
N SER A 141 3.45 -8.39 13.89
CA SER A 141 4.67 -8.95 13.28
C SER A 141 5.06 -10.28 13.92
N THR A 142 4.94 -10.39 15.24
CA THR A 142 5.23 -11.63 15.99
C THR A 142 4.25 -12.74 15.64
N LYS A 143 2.94 -12.44 15.59
CA LYS A 143 1.90 -13.40 15.18
C LYS A 143 2.12 -13.85 13.74
N LEU A 144 2.47 -12.93 12.83
CA LEU A 144 2.72 -13.25 11.43
C LEU A 144 3.87 -14.25 11.28
N ILE A 145 5.00 -14.01 11.96
CA ILE A 145 6.13 -14.95 11.97
C ILE A 145 5.69 -16.31 12.54
N HIS A 146 4.94 -16.32 13.65
CA HIS A 146 4.46 -17.56 14.27
C HIS A 146 3.56 -18.36 13.33
N PHE A 147 2.56 -17.72 12.71
CA PHE A 147 1.64 -18.42 11.81
C PHE A 147 2.32 -18.89 10.53
N ILE A 148 3.29 -18.14 10.02
CA ILE A 148 4.12 -18.58 8.89
C ILE A 148 4.93 -19.83 9.29
N SER A 149 5.62 -19.80 10.44
CA SER A 149 6.49 -20.89 10.88
C SER A 149 5.72 -22.18 11.24
N THR A 150 4.44 -22.05 11.54
CA THR A 150 3.53 -23.19 11.78
C THR A 150 2.74 -23.61 10.53
N GLY A 151 2.97 -22.99 9.37
CA GLY A 151 2.25 -23.28 8.13
C GLY A 151 0.75 -22.94 8.18
N ASN A 152 0.33 -22.07 9.12
CA ASN A 152 -1.08 -21.76 9.35
C ASN A 152 -1.59 -20.70 8.37
N THR A 153 -1.82 -21.10 7.13
CA THR A 153 -2.29 -20.24 6.03
C THR A 153 -3.58 -19.46 6.36
N PRO A 154 -4.63 -20.05 6.97
CA PRO A 154 -5.84 -19.28 7.31
C PRO A 154 -5.59 -18.10 8.22
N GLN A 155 -4.77 -18.26 9.25
CA GLN A 155 -4.45 -17.20 10.21
C GLN A 155 -3.54 -16.13 9.59
N VAL A 156 -2.67 -16.49 8.64
CA VAL A 156 -1.88 -15.51 7.86
C VAL A 156 -2.79 -14.64 7.01
N LEU A 157 -3.76 -15.23 6.30
CA LEU A 157 -4.74 -14.46 5.51
C LEU A 157 -5.60 -13.55 6.38
N GLU A 158 -6.03 -14.01 7.55
CA GLU A 158 -6.79 -13.19 8.50
C GLU A 158 -5.98 -11.98 8.98
N LEU A 159 -4.68 -12.15 9.27
CA LEU A 159 -3.81 -11.03 9.64
C LEU A 159 -3.61 -10.05 8.46
N PHE A 160 -3.44 -10.52 7.23
CA PHE A 160 -3.34 -9.65 6.07
C PHE A 160 -4.63 -8.87 5.84
N ASN A 161 -5.80 -9.50 6.00
CA ASN A 161 -7.09 -8.82 5.94
C ASN A 161 -7.21 -7.73 7.01
N LEU A 162 -6.79 -8.01 8.26
CA LEU A 162 -6.77 -7.01 9.33
C LEU A 162 -5.85 -5.84 8.99
N ILE A 163 -4.61 -6.12 8.53
CA ILE A 163 -3.65 -5.07 8.15
C ILE A 163 -4.22 -4.22 7.01
N HIS A 164 -4.85 -4.85 6.02
CA HIS A 164 -5.49 -4.16 4.89
C HIS A 164 -6.63 -3.26 5.38
N GLN A 165 -7.58 -3.81 6.13
CA GLN A 165 -8.72 -3.07 6.66
C GLN A 165 -8.27 -1.85 7.47
N GLU A 166 -7.35 -2.04 8.42
CA GLU A 166 -6.87 -0.98 9.30
C GLU A 166 -6.12 0.13 8.57
N ASN A 167 -5.35 -0.18 7.52
CA ASN A 167 -4.47 0.79 6.88
C ASN A 167 -5.04 1.38 5.57
N ILE A 168 -5.81 0.59 4.81
CA ILE A 168 -6.33 1.03 3.51
C ILE A 168 -7.77 1.52 3.65
N GLU A 169 -8.65 0.76 4.34
CA GLU A 169 -10.05 1.09 4.43
C GLU A 169 -10.32 2.12 5.54
N GLU A 170 -9.76 1.89 6.75
CA GLU A 170 -10.03 2.75 7.90
C GLU A 170 -9.17 4.02 7.91
N ARG A 171 -7.87 3.92 7.63
CA ARG A 171 -6.94 5.07 7.69
C ARG A 171 -6.74 5.79 6.37
N THR A 172 -6.82 5.10 5.24
CA THR A 172 -6.51 5.68 3.92
C THR A 172 -5.10 6.31 3.92
N LEU A 173 -4.06 5.48 4.05
CA LEU A 173 -2.68 5.96 4.20
C LEU A 173 -2.17 6.69 2.94
N PRO A 174 -1.39 7.78 3.10
CA PRO A 174 -0.64 8.37 2.01
C PRO A 174 0.42 7.40 1.48
N VAL A 175 0.78 7.56 0.21
CA VAL A 175 1.66 6.60 -0.52
C VAL A 175 3.01 6.39 0.17
N ASN A 176 3.59 7.45 0.76
CA ASN A 176 4.85 7.33 1.49
C ASN A 176 4.72 6.45 2.74
N LEU A 177 3.65 6.60 3.53
CA LEU A 177 3.41 5.75 4.70
C LEU A 177 3.06 4.31 4.30
N LEU A 178 2.34 4.13 3.20
CA LEU A 178 2.10 2.80 2.64
C LEU A 178 3.40 2.10 2.27
N LYS A 179 4.36 2.82 1.68
CA LYS A 179 5.71 2.26 1.39
C LYS A 179 6.44 1.83 2.66
N TYR A 180 6.36 2.60 3.74
CA TYR A 180 6.96 2.22 5.03
C TYR A 180 6.27 0.98 5.63
N LEU A 181 4.94 0.94 5.64
CA LEU A 181 4.19 -0.24 6.07
C LEU A 181 4.62 -1.49 5.30
N LEU A 182 4.65 -1.42 3.97
CA LEU A 182 5.06 -2.54 3.12
C LEU A 182 6.50 -2.97 3.40
N SER A 183 7.40 -2.00 3.67
CA SER A 183 8.79 -2.29 4.04
C SER A 183 8.88 -3.02 5.39
N ASP A 184 8.06 -2.65 6.38
CA ASP A 184 8.02 -3.32 7.68
C ASP A 184 7.47 -4.75 7.58
N ILE A 185 6.40 -4.95 6.77
CA ILE A 185 5.88 -6.28 6.45
C ILE A 185 6.98 -7.12 5.79
N ARG A 186 7.64 -6.59 4.74
CA ARG A 186 8.74 -7.28 4.06
C ARG A 186 9.87 -7.67 5.03
N ASN A 187 10.25 -6.78 5.93
CA ASN A 187 11.27 -7.07 6.95
C ASN A 187 10.84 -8.21 7.88
N THR A 188 9.55 -8.29 8.22
CA THR A 188 8.98 -9.40 8.98
C THR A 188 9.04 -10.71 8.21
N LEU A 189 8.69 -10.69 6.92
CA LEU A 189 8.76 -11.86 6.04
C LEU A 189 10.21 -12.33 5.81
N LEU A 190 11.18 -11.42 5.71
CA LEU A 190 12.60 -11.76 5.65
C LEU A 190 13.08 -12.47 6.92
N LYS A 191 12.62 -12.05 8.10
CA LYS A 191 12.91 -12.76 9.35
C LYS A 191 12.37 -14.19 9.32
N ALA A 192 11.14 -14.39 8.84
CA ALA A 192 10.58 -15.73 8.65
C ALA A 192 11.38 -16.53 7.61
N ARG A 193 11.78 -15.90 6.49
CA ARG A 193 12.63 -16.52 5.46
C ARG A 193 13.95 -17.05 6.03
N PHE A 194 14.64 -16.26 6.87
CA PHE A 194 15.89 -16.67 7.50
C PHE A 194 15.72 -17.77 8.56
N ALA A 195 14.51 -17.98 9.05
CA ALA A 195 14.15 -19.03 10.00
C ALA A 195 13.72 -20.34 9.29
N LEU A 196 13.72 -20.41 7.95
CA LEU A 196 13.38 -21.62 7.22
C LEU A 196 14.29 -22.79 7.63
N PRO A 197 13.73 -24.00 7.72
CA PRO A 197 14.53 -25.21 7.99
C PRO A 197 15.60 -25.46 6.92
N GLN A 198 16.70 -26.11 7.31
CA GLN A 198 17.82 -26.41 6.41
C GLN A 198 17.45 -27.42 5.30
N ASP A 199 16.40 -28.19 5.51
CA ASP A 199 15.83 -29.18 4.61
C ASP A 199 14.74 -28.62 3.67
N ALA A 200 14.45 -27.30 3.75
CA ALA A 200 13.53 -26.66 2.82
C ALA A 200 14.06 -26.70 1.37
N ASP A 201 13.15 -26.84 0.40
CA ASP A 201 13.48 -26.96 -1.02
C ASP A 201 14.33 -25.78 -1.53
N PRO A 202 15.59 -26.02 -1.96
CA PRO A 202 16.48 -24.93 -2.40
C PRO A 202 15.97 -24.20 -3.65
N GLU A 203 15.27 -24.89 -4.57
CA GLU A 203 14.76 -24.25 -5.78
C GLU A 203 13.58 -23.34 -5.47
N ALA A 204 12.66 -23.77 -4.60
CA ALA A 204 11.57 -22.93 -4.12
C ALA A 204 12.06 -21.72 -3.33
N ILE A 205 13.13 -21.87 -2.55
CA ILE A 205 13.80 -20.77 -1.84
C ILE A 205 14.37 -19.75 -2.84
N LYS A 206 15.03 -20.20 -3.90
CA LYS A 206 15.59 -19.32 -4.92
C LYS A 206 14.50 -18.49 -5.62
N VAL A 207 13.41 -19.14 -6.03
CA VAL A 207 12.25 -18.45 -6.61
C VAL A 207 11.66 -17.42 -5.63
N LEU A 208 11.57 -17.76 -4.36
CA LEU A 208 11.10 -16.85 -3.32
C LEU A 208 12.04 -15.63 -3.18
N ASP A 209 13.35 -15.84 -3.15
CA ASP A 209 14.36 -14.79 -3.03
C ASP A 209 14.33 -13.83 -4.25
N GLU A 210 14.09 -14.33 -5.45
CA GLU A 210 13.86 -13.51 -6.66
C GLU A 210 12.63 -12.62 -6.49
N ARG A 211 11.52 -13.15 -5.99
CA ARG A 211 10.30 -12.39 -5.73
C ARG A 211 10.45 -11.31 -4.65
N PHE A 212 11.32 -11.51 -3.66
CA PHE A 212 11.65 -10.45 -2.69
C PHE A 212 12.28 -9.20 -3.31
N ASN A 213 12.81 -9.29 -4.54
CA ASN A 213 13.38 -8.17 -5.27
C ASN A 213 12.40 -7.47 -6.23
N GLU A 214 11.17 -7.97 -6.34
CA GLU A 214 10.12 -7.35 -7.15
C GLU A 214 9.61 -6.05 -6.53
N HIS A 215 8.87 -5.27 -7.33
CA HIS A 215 8.21 -4.05 -6.84
C HIS A 215 7.22 -4.36 -5.72
N LEU A 216 7.45 -3.75 -4.56
CA LEU A 216 6.74 -4.05 -3.33
C LEU A 216 5.27 -3.59 -3.40
N THR A 217 4.35 -4.54 -3.33
CA THR A 217 2.91 -4.32 -3.24
C THR A 217 2.33 -5.11 -2.07
N PHE A 218 1.14 -4.72 -1.61
CA PHE A 218 0.46 -5.45 -0.53
C PHE A 218 0.19 -6.91 -0.93
N LYS A 219 -0.26 -7.12 -2.17
CA LYS A 219 -0.50 -8.46 -2.72
C LYS A 219 0.76 -9.30 -2.79
N LEU A 220 1.89 -8.72 -3.22
CA LEU A 220 3.16 -9.43 -3.22
C LEU A 220 3.58 -9.86 -1.81
N CYS A 221 3.40 -9.00 -0.79
CA CYS A 221 3.68 -9.36 0.60
C CYS A 221 2.82 -10.54 1.08
N GLU A 222 1.52 -10.55 0.75
CA GLU A 222 0.62 -11.66 1.05
C GLU A 222 1.08 -12.95 0.36
N ASP A 223 1.37 -12.92 -0.94
CA ASP A 223 1.82 -14.07 -1.71
C ASP A 223 3.16 -14.62 -1.19
N LEU A 224 4.10 -13.75 -0.79
CA LEU A 224 5.37 -14.16 -0.16
C LEU A 224 5.12 -14.86 1.20
N ALA A 225 4.19 -14.34 2.01
CA ALA A 225 3.83 -14.95 3.28
C ALA A 225 3.24 -16.35 3.08
N LEU A 226 2.36 -16.52 2.09
CA LEU A 226 1.77 -17.82 1.74
C LEU A 226 2.81 -18.80 1.21
N SER A 227 3.75 -18.32 0.38
CA SER A 227 4.86 -19.15 -0.11
C SER A 227 5.75 -19.61 1.03
N LEU A 228 6.03 -18.74 2.01
CA LEU A 228 6.76 -19.13 3.22
C LEU A 228 5.98 -20.15 4.06
N CYS A 229 4.67 -19.98 4.25
CA CYS A 229 3.83 -20.98 4.94
C CYS A 229 3.96 -22.37 4.31
N ASN A 230 3.91 -22.43 2.98
CA ASN A 230 4.04 -23.70 2.26
C ASN A 230 5.42 -24.33 2.46
N LEU A 231 6.49 -23.52 2.50
CA LEU A 231 7.85 -24.03 2.77
C LEU A 231 8.03 -24.55 4.20
N PHE A 232 7.33 -23.99 5.18
CA PHE A 232 7.31 -24.50 6.54
C PHE A 232 6.35 -25.70 6.69
N GLY A 233 5.19 -25.67 5.99
CA GLY A 233 4.13 -26.66 6.10
C GLY A 233 4.35 -27.93 5.26
N ASN A 234 5.34 -27.96 4.36
CA ASN A 234 5.69 -29.15 3.58
C ASN A 234 6.41 -30.26 4.40
N LYS A 235 6.54 -30.06 5.70
CA LYS A 235 6.72 -31.21 6.57
C LYS A 235 5.35 -31.89 6.67
N GLU A 236 5.19 -33.02 6.00
CA GLU A 236 4.30 -34.07 6.47
C GLU A 236 4.75 -34.35 7.92
N ASP A 237 4.19 -33.58 8.85
CA ASP A 237 4.42 -33.72 10.26
C ASP A 237 3.61 -34.91 10.79
N ASP A 238 3.81 -36.10 10.19
CA ASP A 238 3.47 -37.37 10.83
C ASP A 238 4.32 -37.57 12.10
N ASN A 239 5.29 -36.70 12.36
CA ASN A 239 6.25 -36.85 13.46
C ASN A 239 6.28 -35.71 14.48
N THR A 240 5.42 -34.70 14.43
CA THR A 240 5.31 -33.79 15.57
C THR A 240 4.56 -34.47 16.69
N LEU A 241 5.05 -34.25 17.93
CA LEU A 241 4.37 -34.69 19.13
C LEU A 241 2.88 -34.30 19.13
N SER A 242 2.56 -33.11 18.65
CA SER A 242 1.18 -32.60 18.50
C SER A 242 0.35 -33.43 17.51
N ALA A 243 0.85 -33.71 16.31
CA ALA A 243 0.15 -34.55 15.32
C ALA A 243 -0.04 -35.98 15.83
N THR A 244 0.95 -36.52 16.52
CA THR A 244 0.88 -37.87 17.14
C THR A 244 -0.16 -37.91 18.26
N ILE A 245 -0.24 -36.86 19.09
CA ILE A 245 -1.27 -36.70 20.13
C ILE A 245 -2.65 -36.54 19.51
N GLU A 246 -2.82 -35.71 18.47
CA GLU A 246 -4.11 -35.60 17.78
C GLU A 246 -4.58 -36.91 17.15
N LYS A 247 -3.68 -37.66 16.54
CA LYS A 247 -3.97 -39.00 15.99
C LYS A 247 -4.38 -39.93 17.09
N TYR A 248 -3.65 -39.98 18.20
CA TYR A 248 -3.97 -40.79 19.36
C TYR A 248 -5.36 -40.45 19.93
N ILE A 249 -5.68 -39.16 20.06
CA ILE A 249 -7.02 -38.73 20.50
C ILE A 249 -8.10 -39.17 19.52
N LYS A 250 -7.90 -39.01 18.21
CA LYS A 250 -8.84 -39.39 17.17
C LYS A 250 -9.08 -40.92 17.15
N GLU A 251 -8.06 -41.69 17.44
CA GLU A 251 -8.17 -43.17 17.50
C GLU A 251 -8.83 -43.66 18.78
N ASN A 252 -8.67 -42.93 19.90
CA ASN A 252 -9.11 -43.33 21.23
C ASN A 252 -10.27 -42.51 21.80
N TYR A 253 -10.90 -41.59 21.04
CA TYR A 253 -11.94 -40.66 21.55
C TYR A 253 -13.18 -41.38 22.14
N LYS A 254 -13.39 -42.67 21.86
CA LYS A 254 -14.50 -43.49 22.43
C LYS A 254 -14.14 -44.10 23.76
N ASP A 255 -12.89 -44.08 24.19
CA ASP A 255 -12.45 -44.62 25.47
C ASP A 255 -12.82 -43.65 26.61
N PRO A 256 -13.73 -44.03 27.53
CA PRO A 256 -14.12 -43.15 28.65
C PRO A 256 -12.97 -42.79 29.59
N SER A 257 -11.84 -43.52 29.52
CA SER A 257 -10.65 -43.26 30.34
C SER A 257 -9.67 -42.26 29.68
N LEU A 258 -9.97 -41.79 28.43
CA LEU A 258 -9.14 -40.82 27.76
C LEU A 258 -9.23 -39.46 28.48
N GLY A 259 -8.11 -38.98 28.99
CA GLY A 259 -8.00 -37.71 29.70
C GLY A 259 -6.57 -37.19 29.63
N LEU A 260 -6.36 -35.97 30.16
CA LEU A 260 -5.05 -35.32 30.13
C LEU A 260 -3.95 -36.19 30.76
N ASN A 261 -4.24 -36.84 31.91
CA ASN A 261 -3.30 -37.73 32.59
C ASN A 261 -2.86 -38.88 31.72
N LYS A 262 -3.80 -39.52 31.00
CA LYS A 262 -3.49 -40.66 30.13
C LYS A 262 -2.65 -40.23 28.90
N ILE A 263 -2.93 -39.05 28.36
CA ILE A 263 -2.13 -38.45 27.26
C ILE A 263 -0.73 -38.08 27.77
N SER A 264 -0.66 -37.46 28.94
CA SER A 264 0.60 -37.07 29.59
C SER A 264 1.49 -38.30 29.85
N ASP A 265 0.91 -39.39 30.37
CA ASP A 265 1.62 -40.62 30.63
C ASP A 265 2.09 -41.32 29.34
N GLU A 266 1.23 -41.40 28.34
CA GLU A 266 1.53 -42.05 27.06
C GLU A 266 2.66 -41.35 26.28
N PHE A 267 2.64 -40.03 26.29
CA PHE A 267 3.63 -39.20 25.56
C PHE A 267 4.76 -38.69 26.43
N GLN A 268 4.80 -39.03 27.73
CA GLN A 268 5.82 -38.60 28.69
C GLN A 268 6.01 -37.05 28.72
N ILE A 269 4.91 -36.32 28.70
CA ILE A 269 4.88 -34.86 28.73
C ILE A 269 4.32 -34.36 30.07
N SER A 270 4.72 -33.13 30.47
CA SER A 270 4.17 -32.51 31.66
C SER A 270 2.77 -31.91 31.41
N GLU A 271 1.88 -32.00 32.40
CA GLU A 271 0.55 -31.38 32.37
C GLU A 271 0.57 -29.83 32.50
N SER A 272 1.73 -29.18 32.56
CA SER A 272 1.90 -27.74 32.78
C SER A 272 2.00 -26.95 31.50
#